data_ce637134ea34c8cb977cf93635c61aed
#
_entry.id   ce637134ea34c8cb977cf93635c61aed
#
_cell.length_a   1.000
_cell.length_b   1.000
_cell.length_c   1.000
_cell.angle_alpha   90.00
_cell.angle_beta   90.00
_cell.angle_gamma   90.00
#
_symmetry.space_group_name_H-M   'P 1'
#
loop_
_entity.id
_entity.type
_entity.pdbx_description
1 polymer ?
#
loop_
_entity_poly.entity_id
_entity_poly.type
_entity_poly.pdbx_seq_one_letter_code
_entity_poly.pdbx_strand_id
1 'polypeptide(L)'
;MDLRPLALTALLTFPGPLLAAEGPSANAVPLDRSFDAFIGDRPLGTHRYQFGRDGEALTLRSEAQFEFKLGFLTLFSYDHVAKERWTGGCLSRFESRTEVNDKRFKVDGQWQDGVLALETQDGTAEAPESCAWTFPYWNRAITQRSELINIQDGKRAEVTFSAPRPAELEVGGVPRAVEALDLKGGEDGKIDITLYYDGPLWLGLDSKLENGRTLHYRPSESDPAFAPGRTQASAQ
;
A
#
# COMPACT_ATOMS: atom_id res chain seq x y z
N MET A 1 -34.12 9.11 -74.11
CA MET A 1 -34.11 9.57 -72.68
C MET A 1 -34.04 8.32 -71.85
N ASP A 2 -32.79 7.86 -71.57
CA ASP A 2 -32.54 6.61 -70.86
C ASP A 2 -32.21 6.95 -69.40
N LEU A 3 -33.10 6.53 -68.52
CA LEU A 3 -32.91 6.60 -67.07
C LEU A 3 -32.31 5.31 -66.57
N ARG A 4 -31.04 5.34 -66.18
CA ARG A 4 -30.32 4.24 -65.49
C ARG A 4 -30.61 4.34 -63.98
N PRO A 5 -30.92 3.23 -63.30
CA PRO A 5 -31.05 3.26 -61.84
C PRO A 5 -29.66 3.17 -61.17
N LEU A 6 -29.40 4.07 -60.20
CA LEU A 6 -28.26 4.00 -59.30
C LEU A 6 -28.51 2.89 -58.24
N ALA A 7 -27.63 1.91 -58.25
CA ALA A 7 -27.57 0.90 -57.20
C ALA A 7 -26.87 1.49 -55.96
N LEU A 8 -27.61 1.65 -54.87
CA LEU A 8 -27.11 2.09 -53.56
C LEU A 8 -26.60 0.85 -52.80
N THR A 9 -25.28 0.66 -52.76
CA THR A 9 -24.66 -0.42 -52.00
C THR A 9 -24.55 0.02 -50.51
N ALA A 10 -25.38 -0.55 -49.64
CA ALA A 10 -25.31 -0.34 -48.19
C ALA A 10 -24.14 -1.16 -47.62
N LEU A 11 -23.10 -0.49 -47.14
CA LEU A 11 -22.04 -1.12 -46.33
C LEU A 11 -22.62 -1.39 -44.92
N LEU A 12 -22.86 -2.66 -44.61
CA LEU A 12 -23.12 -3.14 -43.25
C LEU A 12 -21.80 -3.22 -42.48
N THR A 13 -21.53 -2.23 -41.64
CA THR A 13 -20.48 -2.27 -40.63
C THR A 13 -20.97 -3.09 -39.44
N PHE A 14 -20.43 -4.29 -39.29
CA PHE A 14 -20.57 -5.09 -38.06
C PHE A 14 -19.73 -4.45 -36.95
N PRO A 15 -20.30 -4.10 -35.81
CA PRO A 15 -19.51 -3.76 -34.63
C PRO A 15 -18.85 -5.07 -34.13
N GLY A 16 -17.52 -5.12 -34.18
CA GLY A 16 -16.77 -6.19 -33.54
C GLY A 16 -17.01 -6.20 -32.01
N PRO A 17 -16.90 -7.38 -31.36
CA PRO A 17 -17.05 -7.44 -29.93
C PRO A 17 -15.95 -6.60 -29.25
N LEU A 18 -16.36 -5.61 -28.44
CA LEU A 18 -15.44 -4.97 -27.50
C LEU A 18 -15.01 -6.05 -26.50
N LEU A 19 -13.77 -6.48 -26.59
CA LEU A 19 -13.11 -7.22 -25.52
C LEU A 19 -13.01 -6.27 -24.32
N ALA A 20 -13.93 -6.44 -23.37
CA ALA A 20 -13.79 -5.81 -22.07
C ALA A 20 -12.49 -6.37 -21.45
N ALA A 21 -11.51 -5.50 -21.22
CA ALA A 21 -10.35 -5.86 -20.42
C ALA A 21 -10.85 -6.30 -19.04
N GLU A 22 -10.71 -7.58 -18.71
CA GLU A 22 -10.99 -8.08 -17.39
C GLU A 22 -10.03 -7.37 -16.43
N GLY A 23 -10.55 -6.44 -15.66
CA GLY A 23 -9.82 -5.85 -14.53
C GLY A 23 -9.39 -6.96 -13.56
N PRO A 24 -8.35 -6.72 -12.74
CA PRO A 24 -7.85 -7.72 -11.80
C PRO A 24 -9.01 -8.27 -10.97
N SER A 25 -9.14 -9.59 -10.95
CA SER A 25 -10.19 -10.29 -10.21
C SER A 25 -10.20 -9.81 -8.76
N ALA A 26 -11.34 -9.32 -8.27
CA ALA A 26 -11.54 -8.88 -6.88
C ALA A 26 -11.15 -9.94 -5.83
N ASN A 27 -10.86 -11.17 -6.28
CA ASN A 27 -10.47 -12.31 -5.48
C ASN A 27 -8.97 -12.66 -5.54
N ALA A 28 -8.14 -11.94 -6.27
CA ALA A 28 -6.71 -12.24 -6.31
C ALA A 28 -6.06 -11.85 -4.97
N VAL A 29 -5.27 -12.78 -4.41
CA VAL A 29 -4.40 -12.47 -3.25
C VAL A 29 -3.22 -11.67 -3.77
N PRO A 30 -2.89 -10.49 -3.18
CA PRO A 30 -1.69 -9.76 -3.54
C PRO A 30 -0.44 -10.64 -3.38
N LEU A 31 0.61 -10.29 -4.11
CA LEU A 31 1.91 -10.92 -3.93
C LEU A 31 2.52 -10.48 -2.61
N ASP A 32 3.21 -11.40 -1.94
CA ASP A 32 4.09 -11.05 -0.84
C ASP A 32 5.11 -10.00 -1.29
N ARG A 33 5.48 -9.11 -0.38
CA ARG A 33 6.41 -8.03 -0.65
C ARG A 33 7.50 -7.97 0.40
N SER A 34 8.68 -7.57 -0.01
CA SER A 34 9.81 -7.32 0.87
C SER A 34 10.53 -6.04 0.46
N PHE A 35 10.74 -5.16 1.43
CA PHE A 35 11.39 -3.87 1.21
C PHE A 35 12.60 -3.72 2.12
N ASP A 36 13.67 -3.20 1.58
CA ASP A 36 14.77 -2.65 2.35
C ASP A 36 14.49 -1.20 2.69
N ALA A 37 14.75 -0.81 3.93
CA ALA A 37 14.56 0.54 4.44
C ALA A 37 15.92 1.24 4.60
N PHE A 38 15.98 2.53 4.22
CA PHE A 38 17.21 3.33 4.27
C PHE A 38 16.92 4.73 4.83
N ILE A 39 17.91 5.36 5.44
CA ILE A 39 17.97 6.83 5.64
C ILE A 39 19.18 7.37 4.87
N GLY A 40 18.91 8.12 3.80
CA GLY A 40 19.94 8.39 2.78
C GLY A 40 20.44 7.06 2.22
N ASP A 41 21.78 6.86 2.19
CA ASP A 41 22.41 5.62 1.72
C ASP A 41 22.61 4.57 2.82
N ARG A 42 22.15 4.83 4.05
CA ARG A 42 22.38 3.92 5.19
C ARG A 42 21.23 2.95 5.33
N PRO A 43 21.48 1.63 5.23
CA PRO A 43 20.46 0.64 5.48
C PRO A 43 20.04 0.68 6.95
N LEU A 44 18.73 0.54 7.19
CA LEU A 44 18.12 0.43 8.52
C LEU A 44 17.65 -0.97 8.81
N GLY A 45 17.15 -1.68 7.80
CA GLY A 45 16.54 -2.98 7.97
C GLY A 45 15.51 -3.29 6.90
N THR A 46 14.54 -4.14 7.23
CA THR A 46 13.57 -4.67 6.26
C THR A 46 12.14 -4.53 6.75
N HIS A 47 11.21 -4.45 5.79
CA HIS A 47 9.77 -4.57 6.04
C HIS A 47 9.16 -5.59 5.09
N ARG A 48 8.51 -6.62 5.64
CA ARG A 48 7.91 -7.72 4.88
C ARG A 48 6.41 -7.73 5.02
N TYR A 49 5.74 -8.07 3.93
CA TYR A 49 4.29 -8.22 3.85
C TYR A 49 3.99 -9.62 3.30
N GLN A 50 3.24 -10.41 4.06
CA GLN A 50 2.82 -11.75 3.68
C GLN A 50 1.31 -11.77 3.60
N PHE A 51 0.79 -12.12 2.42
CA PHE A 51 -0.64 -12.17 2.16
C PHE A 51 -1.15 -13.60 2.15
N GLY A 52 -2.41 -13.75 2.58
CA GLY A 52 -3.07 -15.04 2.57
C GLY A 52 -4.59 -14.88 2.49
N ARG A 53 -5.29 -16.00 2.56
CA ARG A 53 -6.75 -16.04 2.66
C ARG A 53 -7.19 -16.91 3.83
N ASP A 54 -8.29 -16.48 4.44
CA ASP A 54 -9.04 -17.25 5.41
C ASP A 54 -10.53 -17.12 5.07
N GLY A 55 -11.05 -18.11 4.35
CA GLY A 55 -12.34 -18.03 3.69
C GLY A 55 -12.36 -16.91 2.64
N GLU A 56 -13.33 -16.01 2.73
CA GLU A 56 -13.44 -14.84 1.85
C GLU A 56 -12.53 -13.67 2.27
N ALA A 57 -12.00 -13.69 3.49
CA ALA A 57 -11.16 -12.63 4.00
C ALA A 57 -9.74 -12.71 3.43
N LEU A 58 -9.20 -11.55 3.04
CA LEU A 58 -7.78 -11.35 2.82
C LEU A 58 -7.10 -11.18 4.18
N THR A 59 -6.00 -11.89 4.39
CA THR A 59 -5.15 -11.74 5.57
C THR A 59 -3.81 -11.15 5.18
N LEU A 60 -3.27 -10.32 6.06
CA LEU A 60 -1.95 -9.74 5.93
C LEU A 60 -1.19 -9.90 7.23
N ARG A 61 0.06 -10.33 7.14
CA ARG A 61 1.07 -10.22 8.18
C ARG A 61 2.15 -9.26 7.72
N SER A 62 2.38 -8.22 8.48
CA SER A 62 3.38 -7.18 8.24
C SER A 62 4.43 -7.24 9.34
N GLU A 63 5.72 -7.26 8.97
CA GLU A 63 6.85 -7.32 9.90
C GLU A 63 7.93 -6.33 9.47
N ALA A 64 8.20 -5.32 10.31
CA ALA A 64 9.27 -4.36 10.09
C ALA A 64 10.29 -4.43 11.21
N GLN A 65 11.56 -4.48 10.85
CA GLN A 65 12.69 -4.45 11.77
C GLN A 65 13.71 -3.43 11.27
N PHE A 66 13.92 -2.38 12.05
CA PHE A 66 14.87 -1.31 11.73
C PHE A 66 15.82 -1.07 12.89
N GLU A 67 17.07 -0.86 12.57
CA GLU A 67 18.09 -0.54 13.56
C GLU A 67 19.08 0.49 12.97
N PHE A 68 19.39 1.52 13.76
CA PHE A 68 20.43 2.47 13.41
C PHE A 68 21.51 2.46 14.48
N LYS A 69 22.72 2.06 14.06
CA LYS A 69 23.91 2.00 14.93
C LYS A 69 24.96 3.03 14.55
N LEU A 70 25.63 3.54 15.57
CA LEU A 70 26.88 4.28 15.41
C LEU A 70 27.98 3.54 16.16
N GLY A 71 28.83 2.84 15.43
CA GLY A 71 29.78 1.90 16.01
C GLY A 71 29.07 0.76 16.75
N PHE A 72 29.35 0.62 18.03
CA PHE A 72 28.69 -0.39 18.90
C PHE A 72 27.45 0.12 19.62
N LEU A 73 27.08 1.39 19.44
CA LEU A 73 25.94 2.01 20.10
C LEU A 73 24.70 1.97 19.19
N THR A 74 23.62 1.32 19.63
CA THR A 74 22.31 1.41 19.00
C THR A 74 21.66 2.73 19.39
N LEU A 75 21.40 3.59 18.40
CA LEU A 75 20.78 4.91 18.58
C LEU A 75 19.26 4.85 18.33
N PHE A 76 18.82 3.87 17.57
CA PHE A 76 17.40 3.66 17.24
C PHE A 76 17.15 2.20 16.94
N SER A 77 16.07 1.65 17.48
CA SER A 77 15.52 0.35 17.13
C SER A 77 14.01 0.46 16.96
N TYR A 78 13.49 -0.29 16.01
CA TYR A 78 12.08 -0.37 15.70
C TYR A 78 11.73 -1.80 15.28
N ASP A 79 10.89 -2.45 16.07
CA ASP A 79 10.32 -3.75 15.77
C ASP A 79 8.79 -3.62 15.72
N HIS A 80 8.19 -4.02 14.61
CA HIS A 80 6.76 -3.95 14.40
C HIS A 80 6.24 -5.23 13.77
N VAL A 81 5.18 -5.77 14.35
CA VAL A 81 4.42 -6.88 13.79
C VAL A 81 2.94 -6.52 13.81
N ALA A 82 2.31 -6.63 12.66
CA ALA A 82 0.87 -6.48 12.53
C ALA A 82 0.25 -7.67 11.81
N LYS A 83 -0.98 -8.01 12.19
CA LYS A 83 -1.84 -8.95 11.49
C LYS A 83 -3.14 -8.26 11.20
N GLU A 84 -3.54 -8.28 9.95
CA GLU A 84 -4.77 -7.65 9.50
C GLU A 84 -5.68 -8.66 8.82
N ARG A 85 -6.98 -8.48 8.97
CA ARG A 85 -8.04 -9.22 8.29
C ARG A 85 -8.97 -8.24 7.57
N TRP A 86 -9.13 -8.44 6.28
CA TRP A 86 -9.91 -7.59 5.41
C TRP A 86 -11.07 -8.38 4.82
N THR A 87 -12.29 -7.87 4.96
CA THR A 87 -13.52 -8.51 4.46
C THR A 87 -14.30 -7.50 3.65
N GLY A 88 -14.68 -7.85 2.42
CA GLY A 88 -15.38 -6.93 1.54
C GLY A 88 -14.61 -5.62 1.24
N GLY A 89 -13.28 -5.65 1.30
CA GLY A 89 -12.44 -4.47 1.08
C GLY A 89 -12.30 -3.55 2.30
N CYS A 90 -12.86 -3.93 3.45
CA CYS A 90 -12.79 -3.17 4.71
C CYS A 90 -12.01 -3.95 5.77
N LEU A 91 -11.31 -3.21 6.62
CA LEU A 91 -10.61 -3.80 7.76
C LEU A 91 -11.64 -4.34 8.76
N SER A 92 -11.62 -5.64 9.02
CA SER A 92 -12.52 -6.29 9.98
C SER A 92 -11.87 -6.61 11.31
N ARG A 93 -10.56 -6.83 11.30
CA ARG A 93 -9.76 -7.06 12.51
C ARG A 93 -8.31 -6.72 12.26
N PHE A 94 -7.61 -6.25 13.29
CA PHE A 94 -6.15 -6.21 13.32
C PHE A 94 -5.60 -6.36 14.73
N GLU A 95 -4.38 -6.83 14.81
CA GLU A 95 -3.56 -6.89 16.01
C GLU A 95 -2.18 -6.35 15.66
N SER A 96 -1.65 -5.43 16.45
CA SER A 96 -0.31 -4.92 16.26
C SER A 96 0.49 -4.88 17.56
N ARG A 97 1.79 -5.04 17.42
CA ARG A 97 2.78 -4.81 18.46
C ARG A 97 3.93 -4.06 17.86
N THR A 98 4.30 -2.98 18.53
CA THR A 98 5.41 -2.12 18.11
C THR A 98 6.33 -1.88 19.30
N GLU A 99 7.62 -2.03 19.09
CA GLU A 99 8.64 -1.60 20.05
C GLU A 99 9.52 -0.56 19.36
N VAL A 100 9.58 0.64 19.94
CA VAL A 100 10.42 1.73 19.43
C VAL A 100 11.39 2.08 20.55
N ASN A 101 12.66 1.73 20.39
CA ASN A 101 13.63 1.71 21.45
C ASN A 101 13.08 0.86 22.63
N ASP A 102 12.89 1.49 23.82
CA ASP A 102 12.34 0.81 25.00
C ASP A 102 10.82 1.00 25.19
N LYS A 103 10.14 1.67 24.23
CA LYS A 103 8.70 1.92 24.32
C LYS A 103 7.93 0.86 23.56
N ARG A 104 6.93 0.28 24.21
CA ARG A 104 6.07 -0.77 23.65
C ARG A 104 4.67 -0.23 23.42
N PHE A 105 4.10 -0.57 22.28
CA PHE A 105 2.72 -0.26 21.92
C PHE A 105 2.01 -1.54 21.52
N LYS A 106 0.76 -1.65 21.89
CA LYS A 106 -0.15 -2.72 21.49
C LYS A 106 -1.47 -2.11 21.08
N VAL A 107 -1.97 -2.49 19.93
CA VAL A 107 -3.29 -2.11 19.45
C VAL A 107 -4.01 -3.35 18.95
N ASP A 108 -5.22 -3.58 19.43
CA ASP A 108 -6.14 -4.58 18.94
C ASP A 108 -7.38 -3.85 18.37
N GLY A 109 -7.78 -4.14 17.16
CA GLY A 109 -8.96 -3.58 16.53
C GLY A 109 -9.88 -4.68 16.02
N GLN A 110 -11.18 -4.56 16.31
CA GLN A 110 -12.17 -5.51 15.85
C GLN A 110 -13.48 -4.82 15.49
N TRP A 111 -14.04 -5.18 14.35
CA TRP A 111 -15.35 -4.74 13.94
C TRP A 111 -16.45 -5.36 14.81
N GLN A 112 -17.21 -4.52 15.52
CA GLN A 112 -18.31 -4.92 16.40
C GLN A 112 -19.42 -3.86 16.34
N ASP A 113 -20.65 -4.29 16.24
CA ASP A 113 -21.86 -3.45 16.35
C ASP A 113 -21.86 -2.20 15.43
N GLY A 114 -21.22 -2.29 14.26
CA GLY A 114 -21.20 -1.20 13.28
C GLY A 114 -20.05 -0.21 13.43
N VAL A 115 -19.12 -0.47 14.34
CA VAL A 115 -17.90 0.32 14.56
C VAL A 115 -16.66 -0.58 14.62
N LEU A 116 -15.50 -0.03 14.34
CA LEU A 116 -14.24 -0.67 14.66
C LEU A 116 -13.84 -0.28 16.10
N ALA A 117 -14.04 -1.18 17.03
CA ALA A 117 -13.58 -1.01 18.41
C ALA A 117 -12.07 -1.19 18.48
N LEU A 118 -11.38 -0.26 19.14
CA LEU A 118 -9.93 -0.24 19.31
C LEU A 118 -9.58 -0.35 20.79
N GLU A 119 -8.67 -1.27 21.11
CA GLU A 119 -8.04 -1.38 22.42
C GLU A 119 -6.57 -0.95 22.29
N THR A 120 -6.16 0.06 23.02
CA THR A 120 -4.80 0.58 23.05
C THR A 120 -4.26 0.61 24.48
N GLN A 121 -3.01 0.97 24.67
CA GLN A 121 -2.45 1.17 26.01
C GLN A 121 -3.11 2.34 26.77
N ASP A 122 -3.61 3.33 26.03
CA ASP A 122 -4.23 4.55 26.57
C ASP A 122 -5.73 4.37 26.83
N GLY A 123 -6.28 3.18 26.53
CA GLY A 123 -7.68 2.85 26.73
C GLY A 123 -8.37 2.38 25.45
N THR A 124 -9.69 2.50 25.43
CA THR A 124 -10.53 2.11 24.31
C THR A 124 -10.91 3.32 23.46
N ALA A 125 -10.98 3.12 22.14
CA ALA A 125 -11.49 4.09 21.18
C ALA A 125 -12.38 3.39 20.17
N GLU A 126 -13.16 4.14 19.41
CA GLU A 126 -13.99 3.63 18.33
C GLU A 126 -13.72 4.40 17.05
N ALA A 127 -13.65 3.68 15.93
CA ALA A 127 -13.68 4.26 14.61
C ALA A 127 -15.08 4.01 14.01
N PRO A 128 -15.95 5.02 13.98
CA PRO A 128 -17.36 4.88 13.63
C PRO A 128 -17.60 4.70 12.11
N GLU A 129 -16.55 4.57 11.35
CA GLU A 129 -16.65 4.44 9.90
C GLU A 129 -17.14 3.05 9.49
N SER A 130 -18.07 3.02 8.54
CA SER A 130 -18.60 1.77 7.97
C SER A 130 -17.54 0.90 7.26
N CYS A 131 -16.35 1.44 7.01
CA CYS A 131 -15.25 0.77 6.32
C CYS A 131 -13.91 1.40 6.71
N ALA A 132 -13.41 1.05 7.89
CA ALA A 132 -12.15 1.55 8.40
C ALA A 132 -10.96 1.00 7.60
N TRP A 133 -9.90 1.82 7.48
CA TRP A 133 -8.65 1.48 6.80
C TRP A 133 -7.45 1.88 7.65
N THR A 134 -6.41 1.06 7.63
CA THR A 134 -5.08 1.40 8.13
C THR A 134 -4.29 2.14 7.05
N PHE A 135 -2.97 1.96 6.96
CA PHE A 135 -2.13 2.47 5.88
C PHE A 135 -1.71 1.35 4.91
N PRO A 136 -2.65 0.73 4.18
CA PRO A 136 -2.34 -0.38 3.28
C PRO A 136 -1.77 0.13 1.95
N TYR A 137 -0.53 0.59 1.94
CA TYR A 137 0.15 1.10 0.73
C TYR A 137 0.13 0.11 -0.43
N TRP A 138 0.05 -1.19 -0.14
CA TRP A 138 -0.11 -2.27 -1.12
C TRP A 138 -1.45 -2.21 -1.87
N ASN A 139 -2.45 -1.52 -1.34
CA ASN A 139 -3.78 -1.38 -1.96
C ASN A 139 -3.96 0.05 -2.47
N ARG A 140 -3.84 0.23 -3.78
CA ARG A 140 -3.93 1.56 -4.40
C ARG A 140 -5.25 2.29 -4.12
N ALA A 141 -6.34 1.58 -3.76
CA ALA A 141 -7.59 2.22 -3.36
C ALA A 141 -7.50 3.05 -2.06
N ILE A 142 -6.37 2.99 -1.35
CA ILE A 142 -6.04 3.92 -0.24
C ILE A 142 -6.17 5.39 -0.67
N THR A 143 -5.89 5.70 -1.94
CA THR A 143 -5.98 7.08 -2.48
C THR A 143 -7.40 7.66 -2.49
N GLN A 144 -8.41 6.83 -2.25
CA GLN A 144 -9.81 7.25 -2.15
C GLN A 144 -10.24 7.52 -0.70
N ARG A 145 -9.33 7.42 0.26
CA ARG A 145 -9.60 7.61 1.68
C ARG A 145 -9.17 8.99 2.15
N SER A 146 -9.96 9.56 3.05
CA SER A 146 -9.66 10.83 3.71
C SER A 146 -9.26 10.66 5.19
N GLU A 147 -9.45 9.45 5.73
CA GLU A 147 -9.05 9.10 7.08
C GLU A 147 -8.46 7.68 7.11
N LEU A 148 -7.39 7.51 7.89
CA LEU A 148 -6.70 6.25 8.09
C LEU A 148 -6.39 6.05 9.59
N ILE A 149 -6.32 4.79 10.00
CA ILE A 149 -5.94 4.41 11.37
C ILE A 149 -4.46 4.04 11.39
N ASN A 150 -3.68 4.69 12.22
CA ASN A 150 -2.31 4.30 12.48
C ASN A 150 -2.30 3.01 13.30
N ILE A 151 -1.88 1.93 12.70
CA ILE A 151 -1.86 0.61 13.31
C ILE A 151 -0.87 0.49 14.48
N GLN A 152 0.07 1.43 14.60
CA GLN A 152 1.07 1.44 15.66
C GLN A 152 0.51 1.91 17.01
N ASP A 153 -0.37 2.93 16.99
CA ASP A 153 -0.89 3.58 18.20
C ASP A 153 -2.42 3.68 18.26
N GLY A 154 -3.12 3.24 17.20
CA GLY A 154 -4.58 3.28 17.10
C GLY A 154 -5.16 4.66 16.78
N LYS A 155 -4.33 5.68 16.57
CA LYS A 155 -4.80 7.03 16.29
C LYS A 155 -5.34 7.16 14.89
N ARG A 156 -6.38 7.98 14.74
CA ARG A 156 -6.93 8.36 13.44
C ARG A 156 -6.13 9.52 12.87
N ALA A 157 -5.91 9.49 11.56
CA ALA A 157 -5.22 10.53 10.83
C ALA A 157 -6.05 10.96 9.63
N GLU A 158 -6.42 12.22 9.57
CA GLU A 158 -6.94 12.83 8.35
C GLU A 158 -5.82 12.91 7.32
N VAL A 159 -6.12 12.51 6.08
CA VAL A 159 -5.13 12.42 5.02
C VAL A 159 -5.66 12.97 3.70
N THR A 160 -4.74 13.40 2.86
CA THR A 160 -5.01 13.83 1.50
C THR A 160 -3.99 13.20 0.55
N PHE A 161 -4.43 12.92 -0.68
CA PHE A 161 -3.57 12.40 -1.74
C PHE A 161 -3.49 13.38 -2.90
N SER A 162 -2.29 13.56 -3.47
CA SER A 162 -2.13 14.31 -4.71
C SER A 162 -2.66 13.52 -5.92
N ALA A 163 -2.85 14.20 -7.05
CA ALA A 163 -2.95 13.52 -8.34
C ALA A 163 -1.65 12.73 -8.63
N PRO A 164 -1.74 11.58 -9.32
CA PRO A 164 -0.56 10.85 -9.77
C PRO A 164 0.27 11.71 -10.74
N ARG A 165 1.59 11.59 -10.62
CA ARG A 165 2.54 12.23 -11.54
C ARG A 165 3.58 11.23 -12.02
N PRO A 166 4.09 11.36 -13.27
CA PRO A 166 5.21 10.57 -13.74
C PRO A 166 6.44 10.78 -12.86
N ALA A 167 7.14 9.69 -12.57
CA ALA A 167 8.38 9.68 -11.82
C ALA A 167 9.29 8.54 -12.28
N GLU A 168 10.49 8.49 -11.76
CA GLU A 168 11.42 7.39 -11.91
C GLU A 168 11.81 6.87 -10.53
N LEU A 169 11.88 5.54 -10.38
CA LEU A 169 12.33 4.86 -9.18
C LEU A 169 13.40 3.83 -9.55
N GLU A 170 14.51 3.84 -8.84
CA GLU A 170 15.50 2.78 -8.98
C GLU A 170 15.04 1.52 -8.23
N VAL A 171 14.98 0.40 -8.95
CA VAL A 171 14.60 -0.91 -8.41
C VAL A 171 15.66 -1.93 -8.83
N GLY A 172 16.41 -2.45 -7.85
CA GLY A 172 17.50 -3.40 -8.13
C GLY A 172 18.60 -2.83 -9.02
N GLY A 173 18.94 -1.54 -8.88
CA GLY A 173 19.93 -0.84 -9.69
C GLY A 173 19.46 -0.44 -11.10
N VAL A 174 18.16 -0.64 -11.41
CA VAL A 174 17.60 -0.32 -12.72
C VAL A 174 16.54 0.78 -12.59
N PRO A 175 16.67 1.92 -13.30
CA PRO A 175 15.64 2.94 -13.36
C PRO A 175 14.33 2.39 -13.96
N ARG A 176 13.20 2.67 -13.32
CA ARG A 176 11.85 2.32 -13.78
C ARG A 176 10.96 3.54 -13.82
N ALA A 177 10.22 3.69 -14.91
CA ALA A 177 9.13 4.66 -14.98
C ALA A 177 7.99 4.22 -14.07
N VAL A 178 7.52 5.11 -13.21
CA VAL A 178 6.50 4.85 -12.19
C VAL A 178 5.55 6.03 -12.07
N GLU A 179 4.46 5.84 -11.33
CA GLU A 179 3.62 6.94 -10.86
C GLU A 179 3.94 7.24 -9.40
N ALA A 180 4.12 8.51 -9.08
CA ALA A 180 4.28 9.00 -7.73
C ALA A 180 3.03 9.74 -7.27
N LEU A 181 2.62 9.50 -6.01
CA LEU A 181 1.53 10.22 -5.34
C LEU A 181 2.01 10.69 -3.97
N ASP A 182 1.68 11.91 -3.59
CA ASP A 182 1.98 12.40 -2.26
C ASP A 182 0.78 12.16 -1.34
N LEU A 183 1.06 11.56 -0.20
CA LEU A 183 0.16 11.37 0.93
C LEU A 183 0.59 12.34 2.02
N LYS A 184 -0.33 13.23 2.42
CA LYS A 184 -0.10 14.22 3.48
C LYS A 184 -1.22 14.19 4.49
N GLY A 185 -0.89 14.53 5.74
CA GLY A 185 -1.89 14.61 6.80
C GLY A 185 -1.33 14.34 8.19
N GLY A 186 -2.20 13.80 9.06
CA GLY A 186 -1.90 13.56 10.45
C GLY A 186 -1.85 14.83 11.29
N GLU A 187 -1.69 14.64 12.60
CA GLU A 187 -1.54 15.74 13.55
C GLU A 187 -0.32 16.59 13.19
N ASP A 188 -0.49 17.91 13.08
CA ASP A 188 0.56 18.87 12.70
C ASP A 188 1.23 18.59 11.34
N GLY A 189 0.57 17.86 10.43
CA GLY A 189 1.12 17.56 9.11
C GLY A 189 2.31 16.59 9.14
N LYS A 190 2.41 15.76 10.15
CA LYS A 190 3.54 14.82 10.35
C LYS A 190 3.60 13.69 9.32
N ILE A 191 2.52 13.45 8.58
CA ILE A 191 2.50 12.52 7.46
C ILE A 191 2.89 13.28 6.20
N ASP A 192 4.08 13.01 5.66
CA ASP A 192 4.58 13.53 4.38
C ASP A 192 5.31 12.38 3.67
N ILE A 193 4.55 11.65 2.85
CA ILE A 193 4.98 10.41 2.20
C ILE A 193 4.73 10.52 0.71
N THR A 194 5.73 10.16 -0.09
CA THR A 194 5.56 9.92 -1.53
C THR A 194 5.48 8.41 -1.76
N LEU A 195 4.40 7.94 -2.35
CA LEU A 195 4.16 6.55 -2.73
C LEU A 195 4.49 6.34 -4.21
N TYR A 196 5.13 5.22 -4.55
CA TYR A 196 5.52 4.87 -5.91
C TYR A 196 4.80 3.60 -6.37
N TYR A 197 4.17 3.67 -7.56
CA TYR A 197 3.41 2.56 -8.13
C TYR A 197 3.80 2.31 -9.59
N ASP A 198 3.79 1.04 -9.98
CA ASP A 198 3.77 0.58 -11.37
C ASP A 198 2.41 -0.10 -11.60
N GLY A 199 1.47 0.63 -12.23
CA GLY A 199 0.08 0.21 -12.29
C GLY A 199 -0.52 -0.01 -10.89
N PRO A 200 -0.99 -1.23 -10.55
CA PRO A 200 -1.50 -1.55 -9.22
C PRO A 200 -0.40 -1.91 -8.22
N LEU A 201 0.82 -2.17 -8.69
CA LEU A 201 1.91 -2.67 -7.86
C LEU A 201 2.59 -1.54 -7.08
N TRP A 202 2.52 -1.58 -5.76
CA TRP A 202 3.28 -0.67 -4.91
C TRP A 202 4.78 -1.03 -4.95
N LEU A 203 5.62 -0.06 -5.29
CA LEU A 203 7.07 -0.24 -5.46
C LEU A 203 7.91 0.35 -4.34
N GLY A 204 7.32 1.16 -3.47
CA GLY A 204 8.06 1.76 -2.37
C GLY A 204 7.50 3.10 -1.96
N LEU A 205 8.21 3.73 -1.03
CA LEU A 205 7.86 5.06 -0.56
C LEU A 205 9.09 5.85 -0.14
N ASP A 206 8.89 7.16 -0.06
CA ASP A 206 9.77 8.09 0.61
C ASP A 206 8.97 8.82 1.69
N SER A 207 9.40 8.76 2.94
CA SER A 207 8.75 9.43 4.06
C SER A 207 9.68 10.47 4.67
N LYS A 208 9.24 11.72 4.71
CA LYS A 208 9.97 12.79 5.39
C LYS A 208 9.80 12.68 6.89
N LEU A 209 10.90 12.63 7.60
CA LEU A 209 10.94 12.55 9.04
C LEU A 209 11.03 13.95 9.66
N GLU A 210 10.57 14.12 10.91
CA GLU A 210 10.59 15.40 11.63
C GLU A 210 12.01 16.03 11.73
N ASN A 211 13.06 15.20 11.71
CA ASN A 211 14.45 15.65 11.74
C ASN A 211 15.01 16.09 10.37
N GLY A 212 14.15 16.20 9.34
CA GLY A 212 14.49 16.60 7.98
C GLY A 212 15.13 15.51 7.12
N ARG A 213 15.32 14.31 7.65
CA ARG A 213 15.80 13.15 6.87
C ARG A 213 14.63 12.49 6.14
N THR A 214 14.97 11.70 5.13
CA THR A 214 14.00 10.90 4.40
C THR A 214 14.25 9.42 4.64
N LEU A 215 13.21 8.70 5.03
CA LEU A 215 13.16 7.25 5.07
C LEU A 215 12.73 6.75 3.69
N HIS A 216 13.51 5.86 3.10
CA HIS A 216 13.25 5.26 1.79
C HIS A 216 12.91 3.78 1.95
N TYR A 217 11.84 3.34 1.31
CA TYR A 217 11.55 1.91 1.09
C TYR A 217 11.79 1.58 -0.37
N ARG A 218 12.58 0.55 -0.61
CA ARG A 218 12.86 0.02 -1.94
C ARG A 218 12.63 -1.49 -1.94
N PRO A 219 12.13 -2.11 -3.02
CA PRO A 219 12.00 -3.56 -3.11
C PRO A 219 13.35 -4.20 -2.85
N SER A 220 13.39 -5.18 -1.93
CA SER A 220 14.62 -5.91 -1.64
C SER A 220 14.96 -6.87 -2.79
N GLU A 221 16.19 -7.35 -2.85
CA GLU A 221 16.60 -8.38 -3.82
C GLU A 221 15.77 -9.67 -3.69
N SER A 222 15.26 -9.96 -2.49
CA SER A 222 14.41 -11.10 -2.20
C SER A 222 12.91 -10.84 -2.38
N ASP A 223 12.51 -9.67 -2.90
CA ASP A 223 11.10 -9.34 -3.11
C ASP A 223 10.47 -10.29 -4.14
N PRO A 224 9.42 -11.04 -3.78
CA PRO A 224 8.78 -12.00 -4.69
C PRO A 224 8.24 -11.41 -5.98
N ALA A 225 7.94 -10.11 -6.01
CA ALA A 225 7.48 -9.42 -7.22
C ALA A 225 8.59 -9.27 -8.29
N PHE A 226 9.87 -9.37 -7.88
CA PHE A 226 11.04 -9.23 -8.74
C PHE A 226 11.91 -10.50 -8.81
N ALA A 227 11.42 -11.62 -8.26
CA ALA A 227 12.16 -12.89 -8.31
C ALA A 227 12.48 -13.30 -9.76
N PRO A 228 13.71 -13.80 -10.04
CA PRO A 228 14.10 -14.26 -11.36
C PRO A 228 13.11 -15.32 -11.89
N GLY A 229 12.66 -15.17 -13.12
CA GLY A 229 11.73 -16.11 -13.80
C GLY A 229 10.26 -15.67 -13.81
N ARG A 230 9.88 -14.57 -13.16
CA ARG A 230 8.58 -13.90 -13.43
C ARG A 230 8.75 -12.88 -14.52
N THR A 231 8.45 -13.30 -15.75
CA THR A 231 8.17 -12.35 -16.82
C THR A 231 6.92 -11.60 -16.39
N GLN A 232 7.04 -10.28 -16.18
CA GLN A 232 5.87 -9.43 -16.02
C GLN A 232 5.04 -9.63 -17.28
N ALA A 233 3.86 -10.21 -17.17
CA ALA A 233 2.89 -10.17 -18.24
C ALA A 233 2.59 -8.67 -18.45
N SER A 234 3.21 -8.11 -19.48
CA SER A 234 2.97 -6.74 -19.90
C SER A 234 1.48 -6.61 -20.14
N ALA A 235 0.82 -5.78 -19.36
CA ALA A 235 -0.52 -5.29 -19.68
C ALA A 235 -0.37 -4.51 -21.00
N GLN A 236 -0.71 -5.18 -22.11
CA GLN A 236 -0.99 -4.55 -23.40
C GLN A 236 -2.43 -4.09 -23.43
#